data_9f3c7f6af5bbede0e6f8ccbfff0ac464
#
_entry.id   9f3c7f6af5bbede0e6f8ccbfff0ac464
#
_cell.length_a   1.000
_cell.length_b   1.000
_cell.length_c   1.000
_cell.angle_alpha   90.00
_cell.angle_beta   90.00
_cell.angle_gamma   90.00
#
_symmetry.space_group_name_H-M   'P 1'
#
loop_
_entity.id
_entity.type
_entity.pdbx_description
1 polymer ?
#
loop_
_entity_poly.entity_id
_entity_poly.type
_entity_poly.pdbx_seq_one_letter_code
_entity_poly.pdbx_strand_id
1 'polypeptide(L)'
;SLIILIFSCSEKKKSSFDVLQDINLKYKEYTPTGNEIVISRAEYLNKLKGFWLAQCIANWTGLVTENDKIGNIGEFRTGDFYTREDWGKKDELNLRGNSVDRNIDFVFEGKDGIWGADDDTDIEYMYQHLVYTNKTSKLSGQQIRDGWLKHIKHEEQNYLWVSNQRALDLMIGGIVPPETSDPENNPDYDMIDAQLTTEVFGFYSPGRPDFAVEMAELPIKTTARFNAEWISKFYVSMYSLAAVSDPNLSIKENLLIIAEKSRNQLPNDSYASKMYD
;
A
#
# COMPACT_ATOMS: atom_id res chain seq x y z
N SER A 1 -61.50 -30.78 25.85
CA SER A 1 -60.51 -30.48 24.80
C SER A 1 -59.59 -29.33 25.24
N LEU A 2 -58.34 -29.64 25.53
CA LEU A 2 -57.35 -28.69 25.98
C LEU A 2 -56.55 -28.29 24.75
N ILE A 3 -56.66 -27.04 24.29
CA ILE A 3 -55.84 -26.50 23.20
C ILE A 3 -54.57 -25.96 23.82
N ILE A 4 -53.44 -26.66 23.59
CA ILE A 4 -52.10 -26.19 23.94
C ILE A 4 -51.62 -25.32 22.78
N LEU A 5 -51.61 -24.01 23.00
CA LEU A 5 -50.93 -23.05 22.11
C LEU A 5 -49.43 -23.12 22.37
N ILE A 6 -48.72 -23.76 21.44
CA ILE A 6 -47.24 -23.73 21.41
C ILE A 6 -46.84 -22.40 20.79
N PHE A 7 -46.46 -21.42 21.63
CA PHE A 7 -45.72 -20.25 21.18
C PHE A 7 -44.31 -20.70 20.84
N SER A 8 -44.06 -20.87 19.56
CA SER A 8 -42.69 -20.96 19.04
C SER A 8 -42.05 -19.59 19.19
N CYS A 9 -41.29 -19.40 20.25
CA CYS A 9 -40.40 -18.27 20.38
C CYS A 9 -39.21 -18.53 19.45
N SER A 10 -39.26 -17.99 18.25
CA SER A 10 -38.10 -17.94 17.38
C SER A 10 -37.09 -16.98 18.05
N GLU A 11 -36.13 -17.55 18.77
CA GLU A 11 -34.96 -16.82 19.17
C GLU A 11 -34.27 -16.33 17.90
N LYS A 12 -34.43 -15.05 17.61
CA LYS A 12 -33.49 -14.36 16.70
C LYS A 12 -32.12 -14.62 17.29
N LYS A 13 -31.30 -15.46 16.63
CA LYS A 13 -29.87 -15.51 16.89
C LYS A 13 -29.36 -14.07 16.81
N LYS A 14 -29.11 -13.46 17.96
CA LYS A 14 -28.26 -12.29 18.03
C LYS A 14 -26.92 -12.74 17.45
N SER A 15 -26.59 -12.25 16.27
CA SER A 15 -25.21 -12.31 15.80
C SER A 15 -24.41 -11.47 16.78
N SER A 16 -23.75 -12.12 17.72
CA SER A 16 -22.81 -11.48 18.62
C SER A 16 -21.57 -11.13 17.80
N PHE A 17 -21.65 -10.07 17.02
CA PHE A 17 -20.46 -9.37 16.61
C PHE A 17 -19.95 -8.65 17.85
N ASP A 18 -19.11 -9.31 18.63
CA ASP A 18 -18.26 -8.64 19.61
C ASP A 18 -17.26 -7.78 18.83
N VAL A 19 -17.71 -6.60 18.45
CA VAL A 19 -16.83 -5.56 17.93
C VAL A 19 -15.98 -5.12 19.12
N LEU A 20 -14.75 -5.61 19.17
CA LEU A 20 -13.78 -5.11 20.14
C LEU A 20 -13.49 -3.67 19.77
N GLN A 21 -14.05 -2.77 20.54
CA GLN A 21 -13.78 -1.34 20.42
C GLN A 21 -12.53 -1.02 21.28
N ASP A 22 -11.62 -0.25 20.73
CA ASP A 22 -10.56 0.36 21.54
C ASP A 22 -11.21 1.46 22.40
N ILE A 23 -11.11 1.32 23.72
CA ILE A 23 -11.67 2.27 24.69
C ILE A 23 -11.14 3.70 24.51
N ASN A 24 -9.99 3.85 23.87
CA ASN A 24 -9.35 5.15 23.61
C ASN A 24 -9.84 5.83 22.34
N LEU A 25 -10.60 5.12 21.50
CA LEU A 25 -11.13 5.64 20.26
C LEU A 25 -12.62 6.01 20.41
N LYS A 26 -13.00 7.10 19.76
CA LYS A 26 -14.40 7.50 19.65
C LYS A 26 -15.00 6.88 18.39
N TYR A 27 -15.95 5.98 18.56
CA TYR A 27 -16.71 5.39 17.47
C TYR A 27 -18.01 6.14 17.26
N LYS A 28 -18.41 6.32 16.01
CA LYS A 28 -19.76 6.80 15.70
C LYS A 28 -20.74 5.67 15.97
N GLU A 29 -21.92 6.03 16.47
CA GLU A 29 -23.04 5.08 16.50
C GLU A 29 -23.31 4.58 15.09
N TYR A 30 -23.48 3.27 14.97
CA TYR A 30 -23.72 2.61 13.71
C TYR A 30 -24.96 1.74 13.81
N THR A 31 -25.90 1.94 12.89
CA THR A 31 -27.09 1.10 12.76
C THR A 31 -26.88 0.14 11.58
N PRO A 32 -26.82 -1.17 11.80
CA PRO A 32 -26.67 -2.14 10.72
C PRO A 32 -27.78 -2.01 9.67
N THR A 33 -27.40 -2.05 8.40
CA THR A 33 -28.32 -1.97 7.25
C THR A 33 -28.60 -3.34 6.64
N GLY A 34 -27.80 -4.35 6.98
CA GLY A 34 -27.84 -5.69 6.39
C GLY A 34 -27.01 -5.87 5.13
N ASN A 35 -26.38 -4.81 4.65
CA ASN A 35 -25.53 -4.81 3.44
C ASN A 35 -24.03 -4.65 3.78
N GLU A 36 -23.68 -4.84 5.03
CA GLU A 36 -22.30 -4.68 5.48
C GLU A 36 -21.41 -5.78 4.91
N ILE A 37 -20.19 -5.40 4.59
CA ILE A 37 -19.11 -6.35 4.39
C ILE A 37 -18.71 -6.85 5.78
N VAL A 38 -18.82 -8.15 5.98
CA VAL A 38 -18.46 -8.80 7.24
C VAL A 38 -17.17 -9.58 7.02
N ILE A 39 -16.16 -9.23 7.77
CA ILE A 39 -14.88 -9.93 7.78
C ILE A 39 -14.57 -10.47 9.16
N SER A 40 -14.09 -11.72 9.23
CA SER A 40 -13.57 -12.28 10.46
C SER A 40 -12.33 -11.53 10.91
N ARG A 41 -12.28 -11.12 12.17
CA ARG A 41 -11.10 -10.47 12.74
C ARG A 41 -9.82 -11.32 12.61
N ALA A 42 -9.95 -12.63 12.85
CA ALA A 42 -8.83 -13.55 12.73
C ALA A 42 -8.33 -13.64 11.28
N GLU A 43 -9.26 -13.72 10.34
CA GLU A 43 -8.95 -13.72 8.91
C GLU A 43 -8.29 -12.40 8.48
N TYR A 44 -8.87 -11.27 8.87
CA TYR A 44 -8.30 -9.96 8.57
C TYR A 44 -6.89 -9.80 9.15
N LEU A 45 -6.67 -10.21 10.40
CA LEU A 45 -5.35 -10.16 11.02
C LEU A 45 -4.35 -11.03 10.26
N ASN A 46 -4.74 -12.22 9.80
CA ASN A 46 -3.89 -13.08 8.99
C ASN A 46 -3.55 -12.45 7.64
N LYS A 47 -4.52 -11.82 6.98
CA LYS A 47 -4.29 -11.09 5.73
C LYS A 47 -3.35 -9.90 5.95
N LEU A 48 -3.52 -9.15 7.03
CA LEU A 48 -2.64 -8.02 7.37
C LEU A 48 -1.20 -8.47 7.66
N LYS A 49 -1.02 -9.59 8.39
CA LYS A 49 0.31 -10.19 8.58
C LYS A 49 0.90 -10.68 7.26
N GLY A 50 0.07 -11.27 6.39
CA GLY A 50 0.48 -11.70 5.06
C GLY A 50 0.91 -10.52 4.18
N PHE A 51 0.24 -9.39 4.28
CA PHE A 51 0.60 -8.15 3.58
C PHE A 51 2.03 -7.69 3.96
N TRP A 52 2.30 -7.49 5.25
CA TRP A 52 3.62 -7.08 5.72
C TRP A 52 4.72 -8.09 5.39
N LEU A 53 4.43 -9.37 5.56
CA LEU A 53 5.39 -10.43 5.22
C LEU A 53 5.68 -10.48 3.72
N ALA A 54 4.65 -10.30 2.88
CA ALA A 54 4.82 -10.31 1.44
C ALA A 54 5.64 -9.13 0.94
N GLN A 55 5.49 -7.95 1.52
CA GLN A 55 6.33 -6.80 1.20
C GLN A 55 7.80 -7.08 1.52
N CYS A 56 8.11 -7.54 2.72
CA CYS A 56 9.48 -7.90 3.09
C CYS A 56 10.07 -8.94 2.13
N ILE A 57 9.30 -9.97 1.75
CA ILE A 57 9.73 -11.00 0.79
C ILE A 57 9.94 -10.38 -0.60
N ALA A 58 9.01 -9.53 -1.05
CA ALA A 58 9.09 -8.92 -2.37
C ALA A 58 10.31 -7.99 -2.49
N ASN A 59 10.58 -7.18 -1.47
CA ASN A 59 11.75 -6.32 -1.44
C ASN A 59 13.06 -7.11 -1.59
N TRP A 60 13.23 -8.16 -0.81
CA TRP A 60 14.41 -9.00 -0.90
C TRP A 60 14.53 -9.74 -2.23
N THR A 61 13.42 -10.22 -2.78
CA THR A 61 13.43 -10.89 -4.07
C THR A 61 13.62 -9.92 -5.24
N GLY A 62 13.05 -8.71 -5.13
CA GLY A 62 13.18 -7.65 -6.11
C GLY A 62 14.60 -7.09 -6.22
N LEU A 63 15.31 -6.97 -5.10
CA LEU A 63 16.67 -6.44 -5.05
C LEU A 63 17.64 -7.14 -6.01
N VAL A 64 17.45 -8.44 -6.24
CA VAL A 64 18.30 -9.26 -7.12
C VAL A 64 18.19 -8.87 -8.58
N THR A 65 17.03 -8.40 -8.99
CA THR A 65 16.70 -8.08 -10.38
C THR A 65 16.45 -6.60 -10.62
N GLU A 66 16.64 -5.79 -9.59
CA GLU A 66 16.39 -4.36 -9.66
C GLU A 66 17.25 -3.70 -10.75
N ASN A 67 16.61 -2.99 -11.67
CA ASN A 67 17.20 -2.36 -12.84
C ASN A 67 17.81 -3.30 -13.91
N ASP A 68 17.71 -4.61 -13.77
CA ASP A 68 18.19 -5.53 -14.81
C ASP A 68 17.38 -5.35 -16.11
N LYS A 69 16.08 -5.12 -15.95
CA LYS A 69 15.16 -4.91 -17.07
C LYS A 69 14.25 -3.72 -16.78
N ILE A 70 14.44 -2.66 -17.53
CA ILE A 70 13.59 -1.46 -17.45
C ILE A 70 12.60 -1.34 -18.61
N GLY A 71 12.40 -2.41 -19.37
CA GLY A 71 11.55 -2.43 -20.54
C GLY A 71 12.14 -1.65 -21.71
N ASN A 72 11.25 -1.19 -22.58
CA ASN A 72 11.65 -0.43 -23.78
C ASN A 72 11.36 1.07 -23.57
N ILE A 73 12.08 1.69 -22.66
CA ILE A 73 11.93 3.10 -22.31
C ILE A 73 13.02 3.94 -22.97
N GLY A 74 12.63 4.92 -23.78
CA GLY A 74 13.58 5.79 -24.46
C GLY A 74 14.56 5.01 -25.35
N GLU A 75 15.85 5.15 -25.08
CA GLU A 75 16.95 4.48 -25.78
C GLU A 75 17.18 3.04 -25.27
N PHE A 76 16.69 2.72 -24.11
CA PHE A 76 16.90 1.43 -23.46
C PHE A 76 15.99 0.35 -24.07
N ARG A 77 16.57 -0.80 -24.31
CA ARG A 77 15.90 -1.96 -24.93
C ARG A 77 16.34 -3.21 -24.20
N THR A 78 15.78 -3.41 -23.00
CA THR A 78 16.15 -4.54 -22.15
C THR A 78 15.27 -5.77 -22.34
N GLY A 79 14.29 -5.68 -23.26
CA GLY A 79 13.46 -6.81 -23.63
C GLY A 79 12.24 -7.01 -22.75
N ASP A 80 11.85 -8.26 -22.59
CA ASP A 80 10.60 -8.68 -21.98
C ASP A 80 10.63 -8.66 -20.44
N PHE A 81 9.55 -9.13 -19.84
CA PHE A 81 9.47 -9.29 -18.40
C PHE A 81 10.51 -10.24 -17.83
N TYR A 82 10.81 -10.06 -16.54
CA TYR A 82 11.68 -10.96 -15.79
C TYR A 82 11.18 -12.40 -15.86
N THR A 83 12.12 -13.30 -16.03
CA THR A 83 11.91 -14.74 -15.90
C THR A 83 12.84 -15.29 -14.82
N ARG A 84 12.61 -16.53 -14.41
CA ARG A 84 13.51 -17.20 -13.48
C ARG A 84 14.94 -17.34 -14.00
N GLU A 85 15.12 -17.27 -15.31
CA GLU A 85 16.42 -17.35 -15.95
C GLU A 85 17.24 -16.06 -15.82
N ASP A 86 16.60 -14.94 -15.53
CA ASP A 86 17.25 -13.65 -15.33
C ASP A 86 17.88 -13.55 -13.93
N TRP A 87 17.45 -14.38 -13.02
CA TRP A 87 17.93 -14.41 -11.65
C TRP A 87 19.44 -14.65 -11.56
N GLY A 88 20.15 -13.71 -10.92
CA GLY A 88 21.60 -13.77 -10.74
C GLY A 88 22.42 -13.54 -12.02
N LYS A 89 21.80 -13.03 -13.08
CA LYS A 89 22.53 -12.53 -14.24
C LYS A 89 23.10 -11.14 -13.98
N LYS A 90 24.04 -10.76 -14.82
CA LYS A 90 24.56 -9.39 -14.80
C LYS A 90 23.48 -8.43 -15.27
N ASP A 91 23.38 -7.30 -14.59
CA ASP A 91 22.60 -6.14 -15.02
C ASP A 91 23.00 -5.72 -16.44
N GLU A 92 22.06 -5.80 -17.39
CA GLU A 92 22.29 -5.50 -18.82
C GLU A 92 22.66 -4.02 -19.03
N LEU A 93 22.15 -3.13 -18.19
CA LEU A 93 22.43 -1.69 -18.26
C LEU A 93 23.68 -1.30 -17.52
N ASN A 94 24.25 -2.21 -16.73
CA ASN A 94 25.42 -1.98 -15.90
C ASN A 94 25.26 -0.78 -14.93
N LEU A 95 24.05 -0.51 -14.47
CA LEU A 95 23.76 0.60 -13.57
C LEU A 95 24.39 0.38 -12.20
N ARG A 96 24.48 -0.87 -11.74
CA ARG A 96 25.08 -1.24 -10.46
C ARG A 96 26.50 -1.78 -10.55
N GLY A 97 27.02 -2.01 -11.74
CA GLY A 97 28.43 -2.38 -11.98
C GLY A 97 28.84 -3.78 -11.54
N ASN A 98 28.00 -4.54 -10.87
CA ASN A 98 28.31 -5.85 -10.31
C ASN A 98 27.32 -6.92 -10.77
N SER A 99 27.86 -8.12 -11.08
CA SER A 99 27.01 -9.28 -11.22
C SER A 99 26.52 -9.73 -9.84
N VAL A 100 25.23 -9.91 -9.69
CA VAL A 100 24.67 -10.54 -8.48
C VAL A 100 24.98 -12.05 -8.52
N ASP A 101 25.43 -12.61 -7.41
CA ASP A 101 25.70 -14.05 -7.33
C ASP A 101 24.37 -14.80 -7.54
N ARG A 102 24.42 -15.95 -8.28
CA ARG A 102 23.28 -16.83 -8.42
C ARG A 102 22.84 -17.47 -7.10
N ASN A 103 23.76 -17.59 -6.16
CA ASN A 103 23.50 -18.07 -4.81
C ASN A 103 23.30 -16.84 -3.93
N ILE A 104 22.06 -16.47 -3.73
CA ILE A 104 21.68 -15.32 -2.92
C ILE A 104 21.26 -15.83 -1.56
N ASP A 105 22.02 -15.46 -0.54
CA ASP A 105 21.66 -15.70 0.84
C ASP A 105 20.66 -14.62 1.28
N PHE A 106 19.39 -14.98 1.31
CA PHE A 106 18.37 -14.11 1.87
C PHE A 106 18.45 -14.10 3.39
N VAL A 107 18.75 -12.95 3.96
CA VAL A 107 18.68 -12.73 5.41
C VAL A 107 17.37 -12.06 5.74
N PHE A 108 16.36 -12.86 6.03
CA PHE A 108 15.03 -12.35 6.39
C PHE A 108 14.94 -11.84 7.83
N GLU A 109 15.86 -12.24 8.69
CA GLU A 109 15.86 -11.91 10.10
C GLU A 109 17.26 -11.45 10.53
N GLY A 110 17.37 -10.23 11.03
CA GLY A 110 18.61 -9.70 11.59
C GLY A 110 18.94 -10.30 12.94
N LYS A 111 20.09 -9.87 13.53
CA LYS A 111 20.58 -10.36 14.83
C LYS A 111 19.56 -10.20 15.97
N ASP A 112 18.69 -9.23 15.89
CA ASP A 112 17.69 -8.89 16.90
C ASP A 112 16.28 -9.38 16.54
N GLY A 113 16.14 -10.30 15.59
CA GLY A 113 14.84 -10.81 15.13
C GLY A 113 14.04 -9.80 14.32
N ILE A 114 14.69 -8.75 13.81
CA ILE A 114 14.06 -7.72 13.00
C ILE A 114 14.31 -8.01 11.53
N TRP A 115 13.26 -8.05 10.75
CA TRP A 115 13.34 -8.20 9.30
C TRP A 115 13.81 -6.90 8.65
N GLY A 116 14.76 -7.01 7.74
CA GLY A 116 15.15 -5.88 6.90
C GLY A 116 14.07 -5.56 5.87
N ALA A 117 13.98 -4.28 5.53
CA ALA A 117 13.12 -3.76 4.48
C ALA A 117 13.87 -2.63 3.77
N ASP A 118 13.24 -2.06 2.76
CA ASP A 118 13.71 -0.84 2.08
C ASP A 118 12.94 0.40 2.56
N ASP A 119 13.23 1.55 1.98
CA ASP A 119 12.59 2.82 2.31
C ASP A 119 11.08 2.80 2.06
N ASP A 120 10.60 2.06 1.07
CA ASP A 120 9.18 1.95 0.72
C ASP A 120 8.38 1.35 1.88
N THR A 121 8.78 0.18 2.36
CA THR A 121 8.14 -0.50 3.49
C THR A 121 8.30 0.28 4.79
N ASP A 122 9.45 0.90 5.01
CA ASP A 122 9.71 1.71 6.20
C ASP A 122 8.82 2.96 6.24
N ILE A 123 8.58 3.62 5.11
CA ILE A 123 7.67 4.76 5.01
C ILE A 123 6.22 4.31 5.25
N GLU A 124 5.79 3.17 4.72
CA GLU A 124 4.46 2.62 5.02
C GLU A 124 4.27 2.35 6.52
N TYR A 125 5.28 1.74 7.15
CA TYR A 125 5.25 1.49 8.59
C TYR A 125 5.21 2.81 9.38
N MET A 126 5.94 3.83 8.93
CA MET A 126 5.86 5.18 9.50
C MET A 126 4.44 5.75 9.37
N TYR A 127 3.78 5.64 8.22
CA TYR A 127 2.40 6.10 8.06
C TYR A 127 1.44 5.37 9.00
N GLN A 128 1.59 4.05 9.18
CA GLN A 128 0.84 3.30 10.18
C GLN A 128 1.02 3.90 11.58
N HIS A 129 2.26 4.19 11.96
CA HIS A 129 2.59 4.82 13.24
C HIS A 129 1.96 6.21 13.38
N LEU A 130 2.00 7.02 12.33
CA LEU A 130 1.42 8.37 12.34
C LEU A 130 -0.11 8.35 12.48
N VAL A 131 -0.79 7.46 11.76
CA VAL A 131 -2.25 7.26 11.88
C VAL A 131 -2.60 6.87 13.32
N TYR A 132 -1.86 5.93 13.90
CA TYR A 132 -2.09 5.46 15.27
C TYR A 132 -1.84 6.55 16.31
N THR A 133 -0.71 7.24 16.24
CA THR A 133 -0.31 8.24 17.24
C THR A 133 -1.15 9.51 17.17
N ASN A 134 -1.55 9.93 15.98
CA ASN A 134 -2.42 11.09 15.78
C ASN A 134 -3.92 10.75 15.97
N LYS A 135 -4.26 9.47 16.15
CA LYS A 135 -5.64 8.98 16.30
C LYS A 135 -6.58 9.50 15.23
N THR A 136 -6.11 9.51 14.00
CA THR A 136 -6.84 9.98 12.82
C THR A 136 -6.69 9.01 11.66
N SER A 137 -7.73 8.88 10.86
CA SER A 137 -7.67 8.14 9.60
C SER A 137 -7.14 8.98 8.44
N LYS A 138 -7.10 10.30 8.60
CA LYS A 138 -6.63 11.24 7.58
C LYS A 138 -5.57 12.14 8.18
N LEU A 139 -4.35 11.96 7.73
CA LEU A 139 -3.23 12.80 8.14
C LEU A 139 -3.32 14.16 7.45
N SER A 140 -3.03 15.22 8.18
CA SER A 140 -2.79 16.54 7.59
C SER A 140 -1.38 16.64 7.02
N GLY A 141 -1.14 17.59 6.10
CA GLY A 141 0.19 17.85 5.57
C GLY A 141 1.22 18.15 6.65
N GLN A 142 0.82 18.86 7.71
CA GLN A 142 1.69 19.14 8.85
C GLN A 142 2.05 17.88 9.64
N GLN A 143 1.07 16.99 9.87
CA GLN A 143 1.34 15.71 10.55
C GLN A 143 2.27 14.79 9.74
N ILE A 144 2.13 14.80 8.42
CA ILE A 144 3.04 14.07 7.53
C ILE A 144 4.45 14.66 7.63
N ARG A 145 4.59 15.97 7.46
CA ARG A 145 5.87 16.66 7.59
C ARG A 145 6.54 16.37 8.93
N ASP A 146 5.83 16.54 10.02
CA ASP A 146 6.39 16.34 11.37
C ASP A 146 6.82 14.88 11.58
N GLY A 147 6.07 13.93 11.03
CA GLY A 147 6.41 12.52 11.03
C GLY A 147 7.68 12.23 10.23
N TRP A 148 7.75 12.69 9.00
CA TRP A 148 8.91 12.51 8.14
C TRP A 148 10.18 13.08 8.77
N LEU A 149 10.14 14.32 9.26
CA LEU A 149 11.30 14.97 9.90
C LEU A 149 11.72 14.32 11.21
N LYS A 150 10.79 13.66 11.89
CA LYS A 150 11.08 12.95 13.15
C LYS A 150 11.68 11.57 12.93
N HIS A 151 11.22 10.85 11.92
CA HIS A 151 11.53 9.43 11.75
C HIS A 151 12.54 9.15 10.64
N ILE A 152 12.67 10.03 9.65
CA ILE A 152 13.69 9.93 8.61
C ILE A 152 14.85 10.85 8.99
N LYS A 153 15.97 10.25 9.31
CA LYS A 153 17.15 10.99 9.75
C LYS A 153 17.97 11.46 8.56
N HIS A 154 17.84 12.71 8.23
CA HIS A 154 18.52 13.30 7.07
C HIS A 154 20.01 13.56 7.30
N GLU A 155 20.47 13.62 8.56
CA GLU A 155 21.91 13.74 8.89
C GLU A 155 22.66 12.41 8.76
N GLU A 156 21.95 11.29 8.73
CA GLU A 156 22.51 9.97 8.51
C GLU A 156 22.35 9.58 7.04
N GLN A 157 23.17 8.68 6.55
CA GLN A 157 22.99 8.13 5.23
C GLN A 157 21.64 7.39 5.16
N ASN A 158 20.77 7.86 4.28
CA ASN A 158 19.53 7.19 3.94
C ASN A 158 19.52 6.92 2.43
N TYR A 159 18.69 6.02 1.99
CA TYR A 159 18.60 5.58 0.61
C TYR A 159 17.25 5.92 -0.01
N LEU A 160 16.67 7.04 0.39
CA LEU A 160 15.42 7.51 -0.19
C LEU A 160 15.57 7.68 -1.70
N TRP A 161 14.60 7.17 -2.44
CA TRP A 161 14.53 7.34 -3.87
C TRP A 161 14.17 8.79 -4.25
N VAL A 162 14.36 9.14 -5.50
CA VAL A 162 14.42 10.52 -6.00
C VAL A 162 13.26 11.41 -5.53
N SER A 163 11.99 11.00 -5.71
CA SER A 163 10.84 11.83 -5.33
C SER A 163 10.61 11.86 -3.82
N ASN A 164 10.92 10.77 -3.11
CA ASN A 164 10.92 10.72 -1.65
C ASN A 164 11.99 11.66 -1.08
N GLN A 165 13.22 11.62 -1.59
CA GLN A 165 14.29 12.52 -1.14
C GLN A 165 13.92 13.98 -1.39
N ARG A 166 13.39 14.29 -2.57
CA ARG A 166 12.98 15.65 -2.89
C ARG A 166 11.87 16.15 -1.97
N ALA A 167 10.88 15.31 -1.68
CA ALA A 167 9.82 15.67 -0.74
C ALA A 167 10.35 15.92 0.67
N LEU A 168 11.30 15.11 1.15
CA LEU A 168 11.97 15.32 2.44
C LEU A 168 12.70 16.67 2.48
N ASP A 169 13.48 16.99 1.45
CA ASP A 169 14.21 18.26 1.36
C ASP A 169 13.25 19.47 1.41
N LEU A 170 12.14 19.38 0.70
CA LEU A 170 11.09 20.40 0.72
C LEU A 170 10.45 20.55 2.10
N MET A 171 10.20 19.44 2.78
CA MET A 171 9.67 19.42 4.14
C MET A 171 10.65 19.99 5.17
N ILE A 172 11.95 19.76 5.01
CA ILE A 172 13.00 20.42 5.79
C ILE A 172 12.93 21.94 5.56
N GLY A 173 12.73 22.37 4.31
CA GLY A 173 12.53 23.76 3.95
C GLY A 173 11.22 24.40 4.40
N GLY A 174 10.33 23.63 5.06
CA GLY A 174 9.06 24.15 5.62
C GLY A 174 7.83 23.93 4.73
N ILE A 175 7.99 23.34 3.55
CA ILE A 175 6.87 23.01 2.66
C ILE A 175 6.16 21.75 3.20
N VAL A 176 4.85 21.69 3.06
CA VAL A 176 4.03 20.55 3.51
C VAL A 176 3.28 19.91 2.34
N PRO A 177 2.93 18.63 2.41
CA PRO A 177 2.00 18.05 1.44
C PRO A 177 0.66 18.81 1.43
N PRO A 178 0.06 19.02 0.26
CA PRO A 178 0.40 18.44 -1.04
C PRO A 178 1.43 19.23 -1.88
N GLU A 179 1.93 20.36 -1.43
CA GLU A 179 2.86 21.19 -2.19
C GLU A 179 4.25 20.55 -2.41
N THR A 180 4.58 19.55 -1.62
CA THR A 180 5.83 18.76 -1.77
C THR A 180 5.88 17.91 -3.05
N SER A 181 4.76 17.68 -3.68
CA SER A 181 4.68 16.98 -4.97
C SER A 181 4.23 17.89 -6.12
N ASP A 182 4.09 19.18 -5.87
CA ASP A 182 3.78 20.11 -6.96
C ASP A 182 4.92 20.07 -8.00
N PRO A 183 4.61 19.95 -9.30
CA PRO A 183 5.62 19.90 -10.36
C PRO A 183 6.61 21.06 -10.37
N GLU A 184 6.22 22.22 -9.88
CA GLU A 184 7.12 23.38 -9.75
C GLU A 184 8.15 23.18 -8.62
N ASN A 185 7.81 22.41 -7.59
CA ASN A 185 8.65 22.15 -6.43
C ASN A 185 9.43 20.83 -6.54
N ASN A 186 8.78 19.81 -7.10
CA ASN A 186 9.31 18.45 -7.21
C ASN A 186 9.26 17.99 -8.66
N PRO A 187 10.36 18.04 -9.41
CA PRO A 187 10.40 17.61 -10.80
C PRO A 187 10.20 16.10 -10.97
N ASP A 188 10.37 15.34 -9.88
CA ASP A 188 10.25 13.87 -9.86
C ASP A 188 8.84 13.41 -9.44
N TYR A 189 7.85 14.29 -9.52
CA TYR A 189 6.45 14.06 -9.13
C TYR A 189 5.77 12.88 -9.84
N ASP A 190 6.30 12.42 -10.96
CA ASP A 190 5.72 11.33 -11.77
C ASP A 190 6.47 10.01 -11.56
N MET A 191 7.27 9.90 -10.50
CA MET A 191 7.96 8.68 -10.08
C MET A 191 7.06 7.73 -9.30
N ILE A 192 7.52 6.49 -9.16
CA ILE A 192 6.74 5.37 -8.61
C ILE A 192 6.57 5.40 -7.08
N ASP A 193 7.34 6.18 -6.35
CA ASP A 193 7.50 6.09 -4.88
C ASP A 193 6.18 6.07 -4.11
N ALA A 194 5.21 6.92 -4.46
CA ALA A 194 3.92 6.94 -3.77
C ALA A 194 3.14 5.63 -3.93
N GLN A 195 3.31 4.91 -5.03
CA GLN A 195 2.70 3.61 -5.25
C GLN A 195 3.18 2.59 -4.23
N LEU A 196 4.47 2.64 -3.89
CA LEU A 196 5.15 1.66 -3.04
C LEU A 196 5.08 2.02 -1.54
N THR A 197 4.71 3.24 -1.21
CA THR A 197 4.71 3.76 0.18
C THR A 197 3.32 3.94 0.77
N THR A 198 2.23 3.65 0.03
CA THR A 198 0.86 3.97 0.47
C THR A 198 -0.13 2.81 0.40
N GLU A 199 0.29 1.63 0.03
CA GLU A 199 -0.55 0.45 -0.16
C GLU A 199 -1.29 0.04 1.12
N VAL A 200 -0.68 0.26 2.27
CA VAL A 200 -1.24 -0.05 3.60
C VAL A 200 -2.60 0.62 3.86
N PHE A 201 -2.85 1.78 3.27
CA PHE A 201 -4.14 2.47 3.41
C PHE A 201 -5.30 1.67 2.83
N GLY A 202 -5.04 0.87 1.80
CA GLY A 202 -6.01 -0.08 1.27
C GLY A 202 -6.45 -1.09 2.33
N PHE A 203 -5.51 -1.67 3.05
CA PHE A 203 -5.79 -2.62 4.11
C PHE A 203 -6.52 -2.00 5.31
N TYR A 204 -6.36 -0.71 5.59
CA TYR A 204 -7.08 -0.04 6.67
C TYR A 204 -8.58 0.15 6.39
N SER A 205 -8.99 -0.04 5.16
CA SER A 205 -10.39 0.13 4.73
C SER A 205 -10.86 -1.08 3.90
N PRO A 206 -10.93 -2.28 4.48
CA PRO A 206 -11.28 -3.50 3.76
C PRO A 206 -12.64 -3.38 3.06
N GLY A 207 -12.65 -3.57 1.73
CA GLY A 207 -13.84 -3.49 0.90
C GLY A 207 -14.44 -2.09 0.71
N ARG A 208 -13.69 -1.05 1.10
CA ARG A 208 -14.11 0.35 0.96
C ARG A 208 -13.05 1.17 0.23
N PRO A 209 -12.85 0.92 -1.08
CA PRO A 209 -11.78 1.54 -1.85
C PRO A 209 -11.85 3.07 -1.86
N ASP A 210 -13.05 3.66 -1.94
CA ASP A 210 -13.20 5.12 -1.93
C ASP A 210 -12.66 5.75 -0.64
N PHE A 211 -12.96 5.12 0.51
CA PHE A 211 -12.46 5.61 1.79
C PHE A 211 -10.95 5.34 1.96
N ALA A 212 -10.45 4.22 1.45
CA ALA A 212 -9.03 3.92 1.41
C ALA A 212 -8.25 4.99 0.64
N VAL A 213 -8.72 5.34 -0.55
CA VAL A 213 -8.13 6.40 -1.39
C VAL A 213 -8.21 7.77 -0.71
N GLU A 214 -9.31 8.07 -0.03
CA GLU A 214 -9.46 9.32 0.73
C GLU A 214 -8.46 9.40 1.91
N MET A 215 -8.17 8.28 2.58
CA MET A 215 -7.14 8.21 3.62
C MET A 215 -5.73 8.41 3.06
N ALA A 216 -5.46 7.85 1.88
CA ALA A 216 -4.18 7.90 1.20
C ALA A 216 -3.92 9.22 0.44
N GLU A 217 -4.90 10.11 0.33
CA GLU A 217 -4.83 11.30 -0.54
C GLU A 217 -3.58 12.15 -0.30
N LEU A 218 -3.32 12.58 0.93
CA LEU A 218 -2.14 13.38 1.25
C LEU A 218 -0.84 12.55 1.33
N PRO A 219 -0.82 11.34 1.89
CA PRO A 219 0.32 10.44 1.74
C PRO A 219 0.78 10.26 0.29
N ILE A 220 -0.12 9.99 -0.64
CA ILE A 220 0.19 9.92 -2.08
C ILE A 220 0.73 11.27 -2.59
N LYS A 221 0.05 12.35 -2.26
CA LYS A 221 0.44 13.70 -2.66
C LYS A 221 1.63 14.26 -1.88
N THR A 222 2.32 13.45 -1.12
CA THR A 222 3.62 13.82 -0.57
C THR A 222 4.67 13.82 -1.66
N THR A 223 4.61 12.88 -2.60
CA THR A 223 5.61 12.69 -3.65
C THR A 223 5.06 12.67 -5.07
N ALA A 224 3.77 12.38 -5.27
CA ALA A 224 3.20 12.06 -6.58
C ALA A 224 2.09 13.01 -7.05
N ARG A 225 2.06 13.22 -8.37
CA ARG A 225 0.98 13.90 -9.11
C ARG A 225 0.65 13.15 -10.39
N PHE A 226 -0.51 13.47 -10.95
CA PHE A 226 -1.00 12.96 -12.25
C PHE A 226 -0.93 11.43 -12.34
N ASN A 227 -0.18 10.88 -13.31
CA ASN A 227 -0.17 9.43 -13.54
C ASN A 227 0.33 8.67 -12.31
N ALA A 228 1.38 9.11 -11.66
CA ALA A 228 1.89 8.46 -10.44
C ALA A 228 0.86 8.51 -9.29
N GLU A 229 0.16 9.63 -9.11
CA GLU A 229 -0.95 9.75 -8.14
C GLU A 229 -2.08 8.77 -8.47
N TRP A 230 -2.53 8.73 -9.73
CA TRP A 230 -3.66 7.89 -10.14
C TRP A 230 -3.32 6.40 -10.04
N ILE A 231 -2.12 6.01 -10.42
CA ILE A 231 -1.62 4.63 -10.26
C ILE A 231 -1.57 4.25 -8.78
N SER A 232 -1.07 5.13 -7.91
CA SER A 232 -1.05 4.88 -6.46
C SER A 232 -2.46 4.69 -5.90
N LYS A 233 -3.43 5.52 -6.30
CA LYS A 233 -4.84 5.36 -5.93
C LYS A 233 -5.43 4.04 -6.44
N PHE A 234 -5.06 3.63 -7.63
CA PHE A 234 -5.47 2.34 -8.20
C PHE A 234 -4.99 1.17 -7.32
N TYR A 235 -3.71 1.17 -6.91
CA TYR A 235 -3.17 0.14 -6.02
C TYR A 235 -3.81 0.16 -4.64
N VAL A 236 -3.97 1.33 -4.02
CA VAL A 236 -4.70 1.47 -2.74
C VAL A 236 -6.11 0.89 -2.83
N SER A 237 -6.82 1.15 -3.94
CA SER A 237 -8.13 0.56 -4.21
C SER A 237 -8.06 -0.96 -4.33
N MET A 238 -7.08 -1.49 -5.07
CA MET A 238 -6.86 -2.93 -5.21
C MET A 238 -6.63 -3.62 -3.85
N TYR A 239 -5.79 -3.07 -2.99
CA TYR A 239 -5.52 -3.62 -1.67
C TYR A 239 -6.75 -3.61 -0.76
N SER A 240 -7.55 -2.56 -0.82
CA SER A 240 -8.83 -2.50 -0.11
C SER A 240 -9.77 -3.65 -0.50
N LEU A 241 -9.89 -3.91 -1.79
CA LEU A 241 -10.73 -4.98 -2.33
C LEU A 241 -10.13 -6.36 -2.08
N ALA A 242 -8.80 -6.50 -2.15
CA ALA A 242 -8.10 -7.75 -1.87
C ALA A 242 -8.30 -8.22 -0.41
N ALA A 243 -8.42 -7.28 0.53
CA ALA A 243 -8.70 -7.61 1.92
C ALA A 243 -10.01 -8.39 2.12
N VAL A 244 -10.96 -8.28 1.16
CA VAL A 244 -12.28 -8.96 1.19
C VAL A 244 -12.50 -9.85 -0.05
N SER A 245 -11.42 -10.34 -0.67
CA SER A 245 -11.49 -11.23 -1.82
C SER A 245 -12.31 -12.50 -1.54
N ASP A 246 -12.99 -13.01 -2.56
CA ASP A 246 -13.83 -14.21 -2.46
C ASP A 246 -12.95 -15.47 -2.37
N PRO A 247 -13.02 -16.24 -1.27
CA PRO A 247 -12.22 -17.45 -1.10
C PRO A 247 -12.62 -18.59 -2.05
N ASN A 248 -13.79 -18.50 -2.70
CA ASN A 248 -14.27 -19.52 -3.64
C ASN A 248 -13.72 -19.30 -5.07
N LEU A 249 -13.13 -18.15 -5.35
CA LEU A 249 -12.51 -17.83 -6.62
C LEU A 249 -11.00 -18.11 -6.59
N SER A 250 -10.43 -18.42 -7.73
CA SER A 250 -8.97 -18.50 -7.87
C SER A 250 -8.33 -17.11 -7.65
N ILE A 251 -7.05 -17.10 -7.35
CA ILE A 251 -6.26 -15.85 -7.21
C ILE A 251 -6.39 -15.01 -8.48
N LYS A 252 -6.30 -15.64 -9.66
CA LYS A 252 -6.39 -14.95 -10.95
C LYS A 252 -7.75 -14.29 -11.15
N GLU A 253 -8.85 -15.00 -10.85
CA GLU A 253 -10.21 -14.45 -10.98
C GLU A 253 -10.40 -13.28 -10.02
N ASN A 254 -9.98 -13.41 -8.76
CA ASN A 254 -10.01 -12.32 -7.81
C ASN A 254 -9.22 -11.10 -8.31
N LEU A 255 -8.00 -11.30 -8.79
CA LEU A 255 -7.16 -10.21 -9.30
C LEU A 255 -7.80 -9.47 -10.46
N LEU A 256 -8.39 -10.17 -11.42
CA LEU A 256 -9.07 -9.54 -12.56
C LEU A 256 -10.28 -8.70 -12.11
N ILE A 257 -11.11 -9.24 -11.21
CA ILE A 257 -12.26 -8.52 -10.66
C ILE A 257 -11.83 -7.27 -9.87
N ILE A 258 -10.79 -7.41 -9.06
CA ILE A 258 -10.26 -6.32 -8.23
C ILE A 258 -9.67 -5.22 -9.12
N ALA A 259 -8.88 -5.58 -10.13
CA ALA A 259 -8.29 -4.65 -11.06
C ALA A 259 -9.38 -3.88 -11.84
N GLU A 260 -10.37 -4.58 -12.38
CA GLU A 260 -11.49 -3.97 -13.10
C GLU A 260 -12.27 -2.97 -12.23
N LYS A 261 -12.56 -3.34 -10.98
CA LYS A 261 -13.23 -2.44 -10.03
C LYS A 261 -12.38 -1.22 -9.67
N SER A 262 -11.06 -1.37 -9.63
CA SER A 262 -10.14 -0.28 -9.31
C SER A 262 -9.85 0.64 -10.50
N ARG A 263 -10.19 0.22 -11.74
CA ARG A 263 -9.97 0.97 -12.98
C ARG A 263 -10.55 2.39 -12.94
N ASN A 264 -11.61 2.61 -12.16
CA ASN A 264 -12.25 3.92 -11.99
C ASN A 264 -11.34 4.97 -11.30
N GLN A 265 -10.24 4.56 -10.69
CA GLN A 265 -9.23 5.47 -10.14
C GLN A 265 -8.34 6.09 -11.24
N LEU A 266 -8.35 5.53 -12.43
CA LEU A 266 -7.56 5.99 -13.56
C LEU A 266 -8.42 6.85 -14.50
N PRO A 267 -8.13 8.14 -14.68
CA PRO A 267 -8.86 8.99 -15.63
C PRO A 267 -8.79 8.42 -17.06
N ASN A 268 -9.90 8.42 -17.77
CA ASN A 268 -10.04 7.73 -19.06
C ASN A 268 -9.04 8.13 -20.14
N ASP A 269 -8.56 9.37 -20.15
CA ASP A 269 -7.61 9.86 -21.15
C ASP A 269 -6.16 9.87 -20.65
N SER A 270 -5.93 9.35 -19.45
CA SER A 270 -4.60 9.32 -18.86
C SER A 270 -3.68 8.30 -19.52
N TYR A 271 -2.37 8.48 -19.36
CA TYR A 271 -1.40 7.45 -19.73
C TYR A 271 -1.62 6.17 -18.91
N ALA A 272 -1.90 6.32 -17.62
CA ALA A 272 -2.19 5.20 -16.73
C ALA A 272 -3.36 4.34 -17.21
N SER A 273 -4.46 4.96 -17.69
CA SER A 273 -5.59 4.20 -18.21
C SER A 273 -5.24 3.46 -19.51
N LYS A 274 -4.48 4.09 -20.40
CA LYS A 274 -4.03 3.46 -21.66
C LYS A 274 -3.07 2.29 -21.43
N MET A 275 -2.36 2.30 -20.32
CA MET A 275 -1.51 1.18 -19.91
C MET A 275 -2.33 0.01 -19.37
N TYR A 276 -3.45 0.31 -18.72
CA TYR A 276 -4.36 -0.69 -18.16
C TYR A 276 -5.22 -1.35 -19.23
N ASP A 277 -5.84 -0.56 -20.13
CA ASP A 277 -6.79 -1.00 -21.16
C ASP A 277 -6.10 -1.76 -22.31
#